data_6c12e6da9cac266987479006a7f2be85
#
_entry.id   6c12e6da9cac266987479006a7f2be85
#
_cell.length_a   1.000
_cell.length_b   1.000
_cell.length_c   1.000
_cell.angle_alpha   90.00
_cell.angle_beta   90.00
_cell.angle_gamma   90.00
#
_symmetry.space_group_name_H-M   'P 1'
#
loop_
_entity.id
_entity.type
_entity.pdbx_description
1 polymer ?
#
loop_
_entity_poly.entity_id
_entity_poly.type
_entity_poly.pdbx_seq_one_letter_code
_entity_poly.pdbx_strand_id
1 'polypeptide(L)' 'MSHVPSLSYREIIHALQHDGWIVIRQRGSYIRLQKHVGNRTMKLTVPAHRPVKRSTLSQILKQAELELNKFLKLL' A
#
# COMPACT_ATOMS: atom_id res chain seq x y z
N MET A 1 -11.20 18.46 -3.30
CA MET A 1 -10.90 17.59 -2.19
C MET A 1 -10.68 16.17 -2.68
N SER A 2 -9.55 15.58 -2.32
CA SER A 2 -9.24 14.23 -2.76
C SER A 2 -9.92 13.21 -1.87
N HIS A 3 -10.57 12.24 -2.48
CA HIS A 3 -11.18 11.14 -1.76
C HIS A 3 -10.34 9.89 -1.92
N VAL A 4 -10.03 9.24 -0.80
CA VAL A 4 -9.38 7.95 -0.82
C VAL A 4 -10.37 6.92 -1.38
N PRO A 5 -10.03 6.22 -2.46
CA PRO A 5 -10.96 5.29 -3.09
C PRO A 5 -11.15 4.03 -2.27
N SER A 6 -12.24 3.32 -2.56
CA SER A 6 -12.48 1.99 -2.00
C SER A 6 -11.89 0.96 -2.94
N LEU A 7 -10.82 0.30 -2.50
CA LEU A 7 -10.07 -0.62 -3.34
C LEU A 7 -9.88 -1.97 -2.65
N SER A 8 -9.73 -3.03 -3.45
CA SER A 8 -9.33 -4.32 -2.91
C SER A 8 -7.83 -4.29 -2.59
N TYR A 9 -7.43 -5.19 -1.69
CA TYR A 9 -6.01 -5.27 -1.32
C TYR A 9 -5.11 -5.56 -2.54
N ARG A 10 -5.61 -6.29 -3.53
CA ARG A 10 -4.83 -6.63 -4.73
C ARG A 10 -4.49 -5.38 -5.54
N GLU A 11 -5.46 -4.49 -5.70
CA GLU A 11 -5.25 -3.23 -6.41
C GLU A 11 -4.22 -2.36 -5.68
N ILE A 12 -4.32 -2.32 -4.35
CA ILE A 12 -3.39 -1.55 -3.52
C ILE A 12 -1.97 -2.09 -3.65
N ILE A 13 -1.81 -3.41 -3.53
CA ILE A 13 -0.50 -4.04 -3.64
C ILE A 13 0.09 -3.82 -5.04
N HIS A 14 -0.73 -3.95 -6.08
CA HIS A 14 -0.29 -3.72 -7.46
C HIS A 14 0.30 -2.32 -7.62
N ALA A 15 -0.41 -1.31 -7.12
CA ALA A 15 0.07 0.07 -7.18
C ALA A 15 1.36 0.26 -6.37
N LEU A 16 1.42 -0.33 -5.18
CA LEU A 16 2.62 -0.26 -4.35
C LEU A 16 3.82 -0.92 -5.03
N GLN A 17 3.60 -2.04 -5.71
CA GLN A 17 4.67 -2.70 -6.45
C GLN A 17 5.22 -1.81 -7.56
N HIS A 18 4.37 -1.03 -8.21
CA HIS A 18 4.79 -0.05 -9.21
C HIS A 18 5.63 1.07 -8.59
N ASP A 19 5.45 1.33 -7.29
CA ASP A 19 6.25 2.31 -6.55
C ASP A 19 7.54 1.71 -5.99
N GLY A 20 7.80 0.43 -6.26
CA GLY A 20 9.03 -0.23 -5.82
C GLY A 20 8.89 -1.09 -4.57
N TRP A 21 7.66 -1.25 -4.06
CA TRP A 21 7.42 -2.12 -2.92
C TRP A 21 7.47 -3.58 -3.34
N ILE A 22 7.98 -4.43 -2.46
CA ILE A 22 8.12 -5.86 -2.70
C ILE A 22 7.35 -6.60 -1.62
N VAL A 23 6.52 -7.56 -2.04
CA VAL A 23 5.84 -8.46 -1.10
C VAL A 23 6.86 -9.42 -0.52
N ILE A 24 7.00 -9.41 0.82
CA ILE A 24 7.96 -10.27 1.51
C ILE A 24 7.29 -11.58 1.92
N ARG A 25 6.10 -11.47 2.50
CA ARG A 25 5.38 -12.65 2.99
C ARG A 25 3.93 -12.30 3.28
N GLN A 26 3.11 -13.33 3.42
CA GLN A 26 1.74 -13.22 3.86
C GLN A 26 1.53 -14.13 5.06
N ARG A 27 0.88 -13.59 6.09
CA ARG A 27 0.49 -14.34 7.28
C ARG A 27 -1.00 -14.18 7.48
N GLY A 28 -1.77 -15.25 7.21
CA GLY A 28 -3.21 -15.17 7.26
C GLY A 28 -3.72 -14.07 6.34
N SER A 29 -4.43 -13.10 6.91
CA SER A 29 -4.98 -11.98 6.14
C SER A 29 -4.08 -10.75 6.08
N TYR A 30 -2.81 -10.87 6.49
CA TYR A 30 -1.88 -9.74 6.49
C TYR A 30 -0.73 -9.98 5.53
N ILE A 31 -0.52 -9.03 4.62
CA ILE A 31 0.52 -9.10 3.59
C ILE A 31 1.58 -8.07 3.91
N ARG A 32 2.81 -8.53 4.10
CA ARG A 32 3.93 -7.66 4.46
C ARG A 32 4.69 -7.24 3.21
N LEU A 33 4.95 -5.94 3.09
CA LEU A 33 5.74 -5.39 2.00
C LEU A 33 6.91 -4.59 2.56
N GLN A 34 7.96 -4.45 1.75
CA GLN A 34 9.07 -3.58 2.09
C GLN A 34 9.60 -2.88 0.86
N LYS A 35 10.28 -1.77 1.09
CA LYS A 35 10.91 -0.97 0.04
C LYS A 35 12.22 -0.43 0.57
N HIS A 36 13.27 -0.54 -0.23
CA HIS A 36 14.57 0.04 0.10
C HIS A 36 14.70 1.41 -0.57
N VAL A 37 15.02 2.43 0.22
CA VAL A 37 15.24 3.80 -0.27
C VAL A 37 16.53 4.30 0.35
N GLY A 38 17.59 4.36 -0.45
CA GLY A 38 18.91 4.69 0.07
C GLY A 38 19.33 3.70 1.15
N ASN A 39 19.64 4.19 2.34
CA ASN A 39 20.04 3.35 3.48
C ASN A 39 18.86 2.94 4.35
N ARG A 40 17.63 3.30 3.96
CA ARG A 40 16.43 2.99 4.73
C ARG A 40 15.71 1.77 4.16
N THR A 41 15.16 0.99 5.06
CA THR A 41 14.22 -0.07 4.70
C THR A 41 12.87 0.31 5.28
N MET A 42 11.90 0.55 4.40
CA MET A 42 10.55 0.87 4.79
C MET A 42 9.70 -0.39 4.78
N LYS A 43 8.79 -0.51 5.73
CA LYS A 43 7.91 -1.68 5.85
C LYS A 43 6.49 -1.24 6.09
N LEU A 44 5.54 -1.99 5.54
CA LEU A 44 4.12 -1.79 5.81
C LEU A 44 3.37 -3.11 5.67
N THR A 45 2.14 -3.11 6.15
CA THR A 45 1.27 -4.28 6.09
C THR A 45 -0.04 -3.89 5.43
N VAL A 46 -0.50 -4.72 4.49
CA VAL A 46 -1.79 -4.54 3.81
C VAL A 46 -2.71 -5.69 4.24
N PRO A 47 -3.88 -5.40 4.84
CA PRO A 47 -4.83 -6.46 5.15
C PRO A 47 -5.51 -6.95 3.88
N ALA A 48 -5.68 -8.27 3.77
CA ALA A 48 -6.26 -8.89 2.58
C ALA A 48 -7.79 -8.77 2.59
N HIS A 49 -8.29 -7.55 2.56
CA HIS A 49 -9.72 -7.25 2.59
C HIS A 49 -10.23 -6.78 1.23
N ARG A 50 -11.49 -7.01 0.97
CA ARG A 50 -12.18 -6.62 -0.27
C ARG A 50 -13.52 -5.98 0.07
N PRO A 51 -13.61 -4.65 0.18
CA PRO A 51 -12.53 -3.68 0.00
C PRO A 51 -11.70 -3.47 1.27
N VAL A 52 -10.56 -2.81 1.12
CA VAL A 52 -9.80 -2.30 2.25
C VAL A 52 -10.46 -1.00 2.70
N LYS A 53 -10.63 -0.82 4.01
CA LYS A 53 -11.23 0.41 4.54
C LYS A 53 -10.42 1.63 4.08
N ARG A 54 -11.13 2.71 3.76
CA ARG A 54 -10.48 3.95 3.32
C ARG A 54 -9.52 4.50 4.36
N SER A 55 -9.89 4.43 5.64
CA SER A 55 -8.99 4.84 6.72
C SER A 55 -7.72 4.00 6.77
N THR A 56 -7.84 2.70 6.51
CA THR A 56 -6.69 1.79 6.45
C THR A 56 -5.80 2.15 5.28
N LEU A 57 -6.38 2.42 4.11
CA LEU A 57 -5.60 2.83 2.95
C LEU A 57 -4.86 4.15 3.21
N SER A 58 -5.51 5.11 3.88
CA SER A 58 -4.86 6.36 4.25
C SER A 58 -3.64 6.11 5.13
N GLN A 59 -3.73 5.17 6.09
CA GLN A 59 -2.60 4.80 6.93
C GLN A 59 -1.48 4.14 6.13
N ILE A 60 -1.85 3.27 5.19
CA ILE A 60 -0.88 2.62 4.31
C ILE A 60 -0.11 3.66 3.51
N LEU A 61 -0.79 4.65 2.94
CA LEU A 61 -0.16 5.71 2.17
C LEU A 61 0.79 6.55 3.03
N LYS A 62 0.43 6.81 4.28
CA LYS A 62 1.32 7.52 5.20
C LYS A 62 2.58 6.69 5.48
N GLN A 63 2.43 5.40 5.75
CA GLN A 63 3.57 4.52 5.98
C GLN A 63 4.45 4.40 4.75
N ALA A 64 3.84 4.41 3.57
CA ALA A 64 4.56 4.34 2.30
C ALA A 64 5.19 5.67 1.90
N GLU A 65 4.89 6.76 2.62
CA GLU A 65 5.29 8.11 2.25
C GLU A 65 4.88 8.44 0.82
N LEU A 66 3.66 8.03 0.47
CA LEU A 66 3.13 8.12 -0.89
C LEU A 66 1.90 9.01 -0.90
N GLU A 67 1.95 10.04 -1.72
CA GLU A 67 0.85 10.96 -1.89
C GLU A 67 -0.29 10.29 -2.64
N LEU A 68 -1.54 10.62 -2.26
CA LEU A 68 -2.72 10.01 -2.86
C LEU A 68 -2.75 10.17 -4.38
N ASN A 69 -2.48 11.37 -4.89
CA ASN A 69 -2.52 11.62 -6.33
C ASN A 69 -1.50 10.76 -7.08
N LYS A 70 -0.32 10.61 -6.51
CA LYS A 70 0.72 9.76 -7.09
C LYS A 70 0.29 8.30 -7.06
N PHE A 71 -0.28 7.86 -5.93
CA PHE A 71 -0.77 6.50 -5.79
C PHE A 71 -1.84 6.17 -6.84
N LEU A 72 -2.78 7.09 -7.05
CA LEU A 72 -3.85 6.88 -8.03
C LEU A 72 -3.32 6.68 -9.45
N LYS A 73 -2.20 7.29 -9.77
CA LYS A 73 -1.56 7.12 -11.08
C LYS A 73 -0.87 5.76 -11.24
N LEU A 74 -0.68 5.05 -10.15
CA LEU A 74 -0.02 3.74 -10.16
C LEU A 74 -1.02 2.58 -10.25
N LEU A 75 -2.29 2.87 -10.13
CA LEU A 75 -3.35 1.86 -10.21
C LEU A 75 -3.50 1.26 -11.60
#